data_552ba3215f2f9d5e2bad95082b6a78a6
#
_entry.id   552ba3215f2f9d5e2bad95082b6a78a6
#
_cell.length_a   1.000
_cell.length_b   1.000
_cell.length_c   1.000
_cell.angle_alpha   90.00
_cell.angle_beta   90.00
_cell.angle_gamma   90.00
#
_symmetry.space_group_name_H-M   'P 1'
#
loop_
_entity.id
_entity.type
_entity.pdbx_description
1 polymer ?
#
loop_
_entity_poly.entity_id
_entity_poly.type
_entity_poly.pdbx_seq_one_letter_code
_entity_poly.pdbx_strand_id
1 'polypeptide(L)'
;GRPWVIAKSAMSLDGRISRSPERSQWLTNEKSRSFVHTLRAECDAVLTGGNTVRLDNPSLTIRKPDRPVSPLKEQPWRIILTHDASSIPADSICLTDEFRDRTLVVENVFSYLELLKKLYNDKKIGTILLEAGGCLVREFLKAGLVDEWVGFYAPIIIGGGADGVAPGPFLEHEAHLEQPVVNIFGDDVCIRGDICYR
;
A
#
# COMPACT_ATOMS: atom_id res chain seq x y z
N GLY A 1 17.72 12.84 0.91
CA GLY A 1 16.87 12.00 0.08
C GLY A 1 15.83 11.26 0.91
N ARG A 2 14.78 10.81 0.29
CA ARG A 2 13.79 9.91 0.83
C ARG A 2 13.43 8.85 -0.23
N PRO A 3 12.80 7.74 0.13
CA PRO A 3 12.29 6.78 -0.84
C PRO A 3 11.26 7.42 -1.79
N TRP A 4 11.17 6.89 -2.99
CA TRP A 4 10.02 7.06 -3.88
C TRP A 4 8.85 6.24 -3.33
N VAL A 5 7.70 6.86 -3.15
CA VAL A 5 6.51 6.22 -2.56
C VAL A 5 5.45 6.00 -3.63
N ILE A 6 5.15 4.73 -3.88
CA ILE A 6 4.09 4.28 -4.77
C ILE A 6 2.87 3.92 -3.91
N ALA A 7 1.80 4.69 -3.98
CA ALA A 7 0.56 4.34 -3.31
C ALA A 7 -0.27 3.40 -4.19
N LYS A 8 -0.49 2.18 -3.70
CA LYS A 8 -1.35 1.19 -4.36
C LYS A 8 -2.68 1.07 -3.63
N SER A 9 -3.77 1.22 -4.35
CA SER A 9 -5.11 0.98 -3.84
C SER A 9 -5.92 0.08 -4.76
N ALA A 10 -6.84 -0.69 -4.17
CA ALA A 10 -7.85 -1.45 -4.92
C ALA A 10 -9.22 -1.01 -4.42
N MET A 11 -10.10 -0.65 -5.34
CA MET A 11 -11.37 -0.04 -5.00
C MET A 11 -12.49 -0.43 -5.98
N SER A 12 -13.72 -0.21 -5.54
CA SER A 12 -14.90 -0.25 -6.40
C SER A 12 -14.98 1.00 -7.30
N LEU A 13 -15.89 1.03 -8.26
CA LEU A 13 -16.13 2.18 -9.12
C LEU A 13 -16.54 3.44 -8.35
N ASP A 14 -17.18 3.28 -7.19
CA ASP A 14 -17.55 4.35 -6.28
C ASP A 14 -16.49 4.63 -5.19
N GLY A 15 -15.25 4.16 -5.39
CA GLY A 15 -14.09 4.49 -4.57
C GLY A 15 -14.03 3.82 -3.21
N ARG A 16 -14.73 2.71 -2.99
CA ARG A 16 -14.72 1.95 -1.74
C ARG A 16 -13.60 0.91 -1.74
N ILE A 17 -12.80 0.85 -0.67
CA ILE A 17 -11.67 -0.09 -0.54
C ILE A 17 -12.01 -1.37 0.21
N SER A 18 -13.20 -1.44 0.81
CA SER A 18 -13.71 -2.64 1.47
C SER A 18 -15.22 -2.78 1.26
N ARG A 19 -15.75 -4.00 1.42
CA ARG A 19 -17.20 -4.27 1.43
C ARG A 19 -17.79 -4.15 2.81
N SER A 20 -16.97 -4.28 3.83
CA SER A 20 -17.35 -4.20 5.24
C SER A 20 -16.13 -3.80 6.05
N PRO A 21 -16.29 -2.94 7.07
CA PRO A 21 -15.19 -2.57 7.96
C PRO A 21 -14.64 -3.75 8.79
N GLU A 22 -15.38 -4.85 8.89
CA GLU A 22 -15.05 -6.00 9.74
C GLU A 22 -14.41 -7.17 8.98
N ARG A 23 -14.42 -7.15 7.66
CA ARG A 23 -13.92 -8.27 6.84
C ARG A 23 -13.09 -7.79 5.67
N SER A 24 -11.86 -8.27 5.62
CA SER A 24 -11.07 -8.22 4.39
C SER A 24 -11.72 -9.07 3.32
N GLN A 25 -12.01 -8.47 2.19
CA GLN A 25 -12.48 -9.19 1.00
C GLN A 25 -11.80 -8.58 -0.22
N TRP A 26 -11.27 -9.45 -1.05
CA TRP A 26 -10.69 -8.99 -2.30
C TRP A 26 -11.75 -8.38 -3.21
N LEU A 27 -11.53 -7.16 -3.63
CA LEU A 27 -12.38 -6.46 -4.60
C LEU A 27 -11.98 -6.81 -6.02
N THR A 28 -10.68 -6.95 -6.26
CA THR A 28 -10.06 -7.15 -7.57
C THR A 28 -9.80 -8.63 -7.87
N ASN A 29 -9.70 -8.96 -9.15
CA ASN A 29 -9.46 -10.31 -9.65
C ASN A 29 -8.01 -10.79 -9.44
N GLU A 30 -7.72 -12.04 -9.81
CA GLU A 30 -6.41 -12.65 -9.61
C GLU A 30 -5.30 -11.99 -10.45
N LYS A 31 -5.59 -11.53 -11.67
CA LYS A 31 -4.60 -10.86 -12.54
C LYS A 31 -4.11 -9.56 -11.90
N SER A 32 -5.02 -8.76 -11.35
CA SER A 32 -4.67 -7.55 -10.60
C SER A 32 -3.81 -7.87 -9.39
N ARG A 33 -4.16 -8.89 -8.63
CA ARG A 33 -3.37 -9.32 -7.46
C ARG A 33 -1.99 -9.85 -7.85
N SER A 34 -1.87 -10.58 -8.98
CA SER A 34 -0.57 -11.00 -9.52
C SER A 34 0.32 -9.81 -9.86
N PHE A 35 -0.25 -8.78 -10.49
CA PHE A 35 0.50 -7.55 -10.78
C PHE A 35 0.96 -6.83 -9.50
N VAL A 36 0.18 -6.87 -8.41
CA VAL A 36 0.62 -6.32 -7.11
C VAL A 36 1.87 -7.06 -6.60
N HIS A 37 2.01 -8.37 -6.82
CA HIS A 37 3.24 -9.07 -6.48
C HIS A 37 4.43 -8.62 -7.33
N THR A 38 4.20 -8.22 -8.57
CA THR A 38 5.23 -7.58 -9.42
C THR A 38 5.62 -6.22 -8.88
N LEU A 39 4.67 -5.38 -8.47
CA LEU A 39 4.96 -4.10 -7.81
C LEU A 39 5.80 -4.30 -6.54
N ARG A 40 5.50 -5.31 -5.72
CA ARG A 40 6.32 -5.65 -4.54
C ARG A 40 7.75 -6.05 -4.93
N ALA A 41 7.91 -6.73 -6.06
CA ALA A 41 9.24 -7.10 -6.55
C ALA A 41 10.03 -5.90 -7.09
N GLU A 42 9.36 -4.84 -7.53
CA GLU A 42 9.98 -3.59 -7.99
C GLU A 42 10.40 -2.68 -6.83
N CYS A 43 9.82 -2.87 -5.62
CA CYS A 43 10.08 -2.04 -4.46
C CYS A 43 11.08 -2.69 -3.48
N ASP A 44 11.74 -1.85 -2.67
CA ASP A 44 12.62 -2.29 -1.59
C ASP A 44 11.83 -2.59 -0.32
N ALA A 45 10.67 -1.96 -0.15
CA ALA A 45 9.81 -2.16 1.00
C ALA A 45 8.32 -2.09 0.64
N VAL A 46 7.51 -2.79 1.44
CA VAL A 46 6.05 -2.62 1.51
C VAL A 46 5.71 -1.97 2.85
N LEU A 47 4.97 -0.88 2.82
CA LEU A 47 4.53 -0.15 4.00
C LEU A 47 3.03 -0.31 4.19
N THR A 48 2.60 -0.66 5.40
CA THR A 48 1.19 -0.84 5.75
C THR A 48 0.87 -0.28 7.13
N GLY A 49 -0.42 -0.20 7.46
CA GLY A 49 -0.90 0.16 8.80
C GLY A 49 -1.17 -1.06 9.68
N GLY A 50 -1.02 -0.90 11.00
CA GLY A 50 -1.32 -1.96 11.97
C GLY A 50 -2.74 -2.48 11.88
N ASN A 51 -3.72 -1.64 11.48
CA ASN A 51 -5.10 -2.09 11.29
C ASN A 51 -5.22 -3.11 10.15
N THR A 52 -4.49 -2.92 9.06
CA THR A 52 -4.44 -3.90 7.95
C THR A 52 -3.85 -5.24 8.44
N VAL A 53 -2.82 -5.20 9.30
CA VAL A 53 -2.25 -6.44 9.85
C VAL A 53 -3.26 -7.16 10.73
N ARG A 54 -3.98 -6.44 11.59
CA ARG A 54 -5.02 -7.02 12.48
C ARG A 54 -6.18 -7.64 11.72
N LEU A 55 -6.64 -7.00 10.63
CA LEU A 55 -7.81 -7.44 9.89
C LEU A 55 -7.49 -8.51 8.84
N ASP A 56 -6.39 -8.37 8.13
CA ASP A 56 -6.08 -9.12 6.92
C ASP A 56 -4.97 -10.16 7.14
N ASN A 57 -4.19 -10.04 8.22
CA ASN A 57 -3.03 -10.87 8.50
C ASN A 57 -2.16 -11.12 7.25
N PRO A 58 -1.72 -10.07 6.53
CA PRO A 58 -1.08 -10.21 5.25
C PRO A 58 0.39 -10.65 5.40
N SER A 59 0.88 -11.46 4.45
CA SER A 59 2.32 -11.79 4.41
C SER A 59 3.19 -10.66 3.84
N LEU A 60 2.62 -9.81 2.98
CA LEU A 60 3.31 -8.71 2.28
C LEU A 60 4.54 -9.14 1.46
N THR A 61 4.60 -10.39 1.07
CA THR A 61 5.70 -11.01 0.33
C THR A 61 5.42 -11.11 -1.16
N ILE A 62 6.48 -11.30 -1.96
CA ILE A 62 6.39 -11.65 -3.38
C ILE A 62 6.11 -13.15 -3.47
N ARG A 63 4.99 -13.56 -4.09
CA ARG A 63 4.61 -14.97 -4.22
C ARG A 63 4.29 -15.38 -5.66
N LYS A 64 3.42 -14.64 -6.33
CA LYS A 64 2.92 -14.97 -7.67
C LYS A 64 2.91 -13.71 -8.56
N PRO A 65 4.09 -13.20 -8.93
CA PRO A 65 4.17 -12.05 -9.85
C PRO A 65 3.65 -12.45 -11.24
N ASP A 66 3.08 -11.50 -11.98
CA ASP A 66 2.54 -11.71 -13.33
C ASP A 66 3.64 -11.81 -14.40
N ARG A 67 4.87 -11.47 -14.03
CA ARG A 67 6.07 -11.61 -14.88
C ARG A 67 7.25 -12.15 -14.08
N PRO A 68 8.27 -12.73 -14.76
CA PRO A 68 9.45 -13.26 -14.09
C PRO A 68 10.16 -12.19 -13.23
N VAL A 69 10.52 -12.57 -12.03
CA VAL A 69 11.33 -11.77 -11.10
C VAL A 69 12.70 -12.43 -10.98
N SER A 70 13.74 -11.62 -10.89
CA SER A 70 15.10 -12.13 -10.68
C SER A 70 15.17 -13.07 -9.49
N PRO A 71 15.80 -14.24 -9.61
CA PRO A 71 16.01 -15.13 -8.46
C PRO A 71 16.91 -14.53 -7.37
N LEU A 72 17.64 -13.46 -7.69
CA LEU A 72 18.45 -12.70 -6.73
C LEU A 72 17.66 -11.61 -6.01
N LYS A 73 16.39 -11.39 -6.39
CA LYS A 73 15.55 -10.39 -5.71
C LYS A 73 15.18 -10.89 -4.32
N GLU A 74 15.65 -10.20 -3.31
CA GLU A 74 15.22 -10.42 -1.92
C GLU A 74 13.77 -10.00 -1.71
N GLN A 75 13.10 -10.62 -0.73
CA GLN A 75 11.78 -10.15 -0.29
C GLN A 75 11.88 -8.71 0.21
N PRO A 76 10.89 -7.85 -0.08
CA PRO A 76 10.88 -6.47 0.38
C PRO A 76 10.89 -6.39 1.91
N TRP A 77 11.44 -5.32 2.47
CA TRP A 77 11.17 -4.97 3.85
C TRP A 77 9.68 -4.78 4.09
N ARG A 78 9.18 -5.19 5.23
CA ARG A 78 7.79 -4.97 5.65
C ARG A 78 7.76 -3.96 6.77
N ILE A 79 7.12 -2.81 6.54
CA ILE A 79 7.07 -1.71 7.49
C ILE A 79 5.63 -1.55 7.96
N ILE A 80 5.40 -1.77 9.24
CA ILE A 80 4.07 -1.71 9.86
C ILE A 80 4.02 -0.47 10.74
N LEU A 81 3.16 0.50 10.39
CA LEU A 81 2.96 1.69 11.20
C LEU A 81 1.77 1.48 12.13
N THR A 82 1.96 1.72 13.42
CA THR A 82 0.91 1.58 14.43
C THR A 82 1.06 2.64 15.52
N HIS A 83 -0.01 2.90 16.28
CA HIS A 83 0.08 3.69 17.51
C HIS A 83 0.49 2.84 18.71
N ASP A 84 0.27 1.53 18.64
CA ASP A 84 0.56 0.57 19.69
C ASP A 84 1.01 -0.76 19.10
N ALA A 85 2.31 -1.10 19.26
CA ALA A 85 2.87 -2.34 18.75
C ALA A 85 2.28 -3.57 19.46
N SER A 86 1.89 -3.45 20.71
CA SER A 86 1.28 -4.56 21.47
C SER A 86 -0.08 -4.97 20.91
N SER A 87 -0.72 -4.10 20.14
CA SER A 87 -1.98 -4.38 19.45
C SER A 87 -1.83 -5.25 18.20
N ILE A 88 -0.59 -5.43 17.68
CA ILE A 88 -0.33 -6.32 16.56
C ILE A 88 -0.30 -7.77 17.09
N PRO A 89 -1.13 -8.69 16.54
CA PRO A 89 -1.12 -10.08 17.01
C PRO A 89 0.26 -10.71 16.85
N ALA A 90 0.77 -11.31 17.92
CA ALA A 90 2.12 -11.90 17.94
C ALA A 90 2.27 -13.07 16.96
N ASP A 91 1.18 -13.71 16.56
CA ASP A 91 1.09 -14.78 15.59
C ASP A 91 0.86 -14.28 14.15
N SER A 92 0.91 -12.96 13.92
CA SER A 92 0.79 -12.39 12.58
C SER A 92 1.83 -12.99 11.63
N ILE A 93 1.42 -13.33 10.41
CA ILE A 93 2.28 -13.96 9.41
C ILE A 93 3.57 -13.16 9.21
N CYS A 94 3.48 -11.84 9.11
CA CYS A 94 4.66 -10.99 8.90
C CYS A 94 5.64 -10.96 10.09
N LEU A 95 5.25 -11.45 11.28
CA LEU A 95 6.11 -11.54 12.47
C LEU A 95 6.62 -12.95 12.72
N THR A 96 6.06 -13.97 12.09
CA THR A 96 6.34 -15.38 12.40
C THR A 96 6.90 -16.18 11.23
N ASP A 97 6.73 -15.69 9.98
CA ASP A 97 7.23 -16.38 8.79
C ASP A 97 8.77 -16.33 8.67
N GLU A 98 9.31 -17.02 7.67
CA GLU A 98 10.75 -17.09 7.38
C GLU A 98 11.39 -15.75 7.06
N PHE A 99 10.60 -14.70 6.73
CA PHE A 99 11.07 -13.35 6.41
C PHE A 99 10.86 -12.36 7.57
N ARG A 100 10.54 -12.81 8.78
CA ARG A 100 10.29 -11.95 9.96
C ARG A 100 11.41 -10.95 10.24
N ASP A 101 12.66 -11.32 9.98
CA ASP A 101 13.82 -10.45 10.20
C ASP A 101 13.86 -9.22 9.25
N ARG A 102 13.00 -9.22 8.22
CA ARG A 102 12.76 -8.08 7.33
C ARG A 102 11.46 -7.34 7.67
N THR A 103 10.98 -7.44 8.91
CA THR A 103 9.80 -6.72 9.39
C THR A 103 10.18 -5.68 10.43
N LEU A 104 9.69 -4.47 10.25
CA LEU A 104 9.83 -3.35 11.17
C LEU A 104 8.44 -2.91 11.64
N VAL A 105 8.20 -2.97 12.94
CA VAL A 105 7.02 -2.34 13.56
C VAL A 105 7.46 -0.98 14.08
N VAL A 106 6.82 0.08 13.61
CA VAL A 106 7.17 1.46 13.95
C VAL A 106 5.98 2.09 14.65
N GLU A 107 6.18 2.49 15.90
CA GLU A 107 5.16 3.12 16.71
C GLU A 107 5.21 4.64 16.66
N ASN A 108 4.05 5.26 16.83
CA ASN A 108 3.89 6.68 17.13
C ASN A 108 4.69 7.60 16.18
N VAL A 109 4.47 7.42 14.88
CA VAL A 109 5.15 8.25 13.86
C VAL A 109 4.63 9.68 13.93
N PHE A 110 5.48 10.61 14.38
CA PHE A 110 5.17 12.04 14.43
C PHE A 110 5.38 12.75 13.08
N SER A 111 6.31 12.24 12.26
CA SER A 111 6.60 12.78 10.94
C SER A 111 6.90 11.64 9.96
N TYR A 112 6.02 11.45 9.00
CA TYR A 112 6.24 10.47 7.92
C TYR A 112 7.47 10.82 7.08
N LEU A 113 7.74 12.11 6.85
CA LEU A 113 8.93 12.53 6.10
C LEU A 113 10.23 12.12 6.81
N GLU A 114 10.32 12.33 8.12
CA GLU A 114 11.52 11.93 8.89
C GLU A 114 11.66 10.39 8.96
N LEU A 115 10.56 9.67 9.08
CA LEU A 115 10.58 8.21 8.96
C LEU A 115 11.13 7.77 7.61
N LEU A 116 10.63 8.34 6.51
CA LEU A 116 11.10 8.01 5.16
C LEU A 116 12.59 8.30 4.99
N LYS A 117 13.07 9.46 5.46
CA LYS A 117 14.50 9.80 5.45
C LYS A 117 15.35 8.79 6.23
N LYS A 118 14.87 8.37 7.41
CA LYS A 118 15.55 7.35 8.22
C LYS A 118 15.62 6.00 7.50
N LEU A 119 14.52 5.54 6.90
CA LEU A 119 14.49 4.30 6.13
C LEU A 119 15.46 4.34 4.95
N TYR A 120 15.53 5.47 4.25
CA TYR A 120 16.48 5.67 3.15
C TYR A 120 17.94 5.62 3.63
N ASN A 121 18.26 6.33 4.70
CA ASN A 121 19.64 6.45 5.19
C ASN A 121 20.13 5.15 5.86
N ASP A 122 19.32 4.55 6.73
CA ASP A 122 19.73 3.43 7.58
C ASP A 122 19.56 2.07 6.91
N LYS A 123 18.50 1.89 6.11
CA LYS A 123 18.16 0.62 5.46
C LYS A 123 18.40 0.60 3.96
N LYS A 124 18.82 1.74 3.38
CA LYS A 124 19.01 1.89 1.92
C LYS A 124 17.74 1.59 1.12
N ILE A 125 16.57 1.86 1.71
CA ILE A 125 15.28 1.71 1.05
C ILE A 125 15.10 2.90 0.11
N GLY A 126 15.15 2.68 -1.20
CA GLY A 126 14.97 3.70 -2.25
C GLY A 126 13.53 3.80 -2.77
N THR A 127 12.77 2.70 -2.65
CA THR A 127 11.39 2.60 -3.14
C THR A 127 10.47 1.93 -2.12
N ILE A 128 9.27 2.47 -1.93
CA ILE A 128 8.27 1.92 -1.00
C ILE A 128 6.93 1.77 -1.72
N LEU A 129 6.35 0.57 -1.65
CA LEU A 129 4.96 0.33 -2.00
C LEU A 129 4.08 0.54 -0.77
N LEU A 130 3.27 1.59 -0.77
CA LEU A 130 2.28 1.85 0.27
C LEU A 130 1.01 1.04 -0.03
N GLU A 131 0.85 -0.09 0.65
CA GLU A 131 -0.33 -0.95 0.63
C GLU A 131 -1.07 -0.84 1.97
N ALA A 132 -1.93 0.14 2.11
CA ALA A 132 -2.56 0.48 3.38
C ALA A 132 -4.05 0.82 3.22
N GLY A 133 -4.76 0.85 4.34
CA GLY A 133 -6.12 1.38 4.39
C GLY A 133 -6.16 2.89 4.12
N GLY A 134 -7.34 3.38 3.74
CA GLY A 134 -7.54 4.75 3.26
C GLY A 134 -7.05 5.85 4.20
N CYS A 135 -7.13 5.65 5.51
CA CYS A 135 -6.63 6.64 6.48
C CYS A 135 -5.13 6.90 6.33
N LEU A 136 -4.31 5.84 6.23
CA LEU A 136 -2.87 6.01 6.08
C LEU A 136 -2.50 6.54 4.69
N VAL A 137 -3.17 6.07 3.63
CA VAL A 137 -3.02 6.62 2.27
C VAL A 137 -3.31 8.12 2.26
N ARG A 138 -4.42 8.53 2.92
CA ARG A 138 -4.78 9.94 3.05
C ARG A 138 -3.71 10.77 3.76
N GLU A 139 -3.15 10.28 4.85
CA GLU A 139 -2.09 11.01 5.59
C GLU A 139 -0.82 11.19 4.74
N PHE A 140 -0.46 10.20 3.92
CA PHE A 140 0.65 10.34 2.97
C PHE A 140 0.33 11.34 1.85
N LEU A 141 -0.88 11.31 1.29
CA LEU A 141 -1.33 12.31 0.30
C LEU A 141 -1.35 13.72 0.89
N LYS A 142 -1.91 13.90 2.09
CA LYS A 142 -1.94 15.19 2.80
C LYS A 142 -0.54 15.76 3.05
N ALA A 143 0.43 14.90 3.32
CA ALA A 143 1.81 15.30 3.57
C ALA A 143 2.63 15.52 2.27
N GLY A 144 2.05 15.34 1.07
CA GLY A 144 2.75 15.44 -0.21
C GLY A 144 3.84 14.38 -0.37
N LEU A 145 3.62 13.17 0.18
CA LEU A 145 4.64 12.12 0.25
C LEU A 145 4.38 10.94 -0.69
N VAL A 146 3.32 10.98 -1.48
CA VAL A 146 3.07 9.99 -2.53
C VAL A 146 3.62 10.54 -3.85
N ASP A 147 4.52 9.80 -4.47
CA ASP A 147 5.15 10.19 -5.74
C ASP A 147 4.42 9.57 -6.94
N GLU A 148 3.85 8.39 -6.75
CA GLU A 148 3.17 7.64 -7.81
C GLU A 148 1.89 6.97 -7.27
N TRP A 149 0.87 6.92 -8.11
CA TRP A 149 -0.40 6.25 -7.83
C TRP A 149 -0.60 5.02 -8.71
N VAL A 150 -1.03 3.92 -8.11
CA VAL A 150 -1.47 2.70 -8.80
C VAL A 150 -2.85 2.30 -8.26
N GLY A 151 -3.90 2.75 -8.93
CA GLY A 151 -5.30 2.50 -8.55
C GLY A 151 -5.93 1.39 -9.38
N PHE A 152 -6.37 0.32 -8.74
CA PHE A 152 -7.18 -0.73 -9.37
C PHE A 152 -8.65 -0.50 -9.09
N TYR A 153 -9.46 -0.51 -10.13
CA TYR A 153 -10.90 -0.32 -10.09
C TYR A 153 -11.59 -1.63 -10.50
N ALA A 154 -12.22 -2.29 -9.54
CA ALA A 154 -13.08 -3.42 -9.81
C ALA A 154 -14.42 -2.94 -10.40
N PRO A 155 -15.03 -3.65 -11.37
CA PRO A 155 -16.28 -3.23 -12.02
C PRO A 155 -17.51 -3.47 -11.13
N ILE A 156 -17.47 -2.99 -9.90
CA ILE A 156 -18.53 -3.11 -8.90
C ILE A 156 -18.84 -1.76 -8.24
N ILE A 157 -20.06 -1.58 -7.79
CA ILE A 157 -20.50 -0.47 -6.96
C ILE A 157 -20.92 -1.06 -5.62
N ILE A 158 -20.33 -0.57 -4.52
CA ILE A 158 -20.59 -1.08 -3.17
C ILE A 158 -21.60 -0.18 -2.45
N GLY A 159 -21.51 1.13 -2.61
CA GLY A 159 -22.35 2.08 -1.89
C GLY A 159 -22.06 2.13 -0.38
N GLY A 160 -22.97 2.68 0.38
CA GLY A 160 -22.98 2.62 1.84
C GLY A 160 -21.82 3.29 2.56
N GLY A 161 -21.63 2.91 3.83
CA GLY A 161 -20.62 3.48 4.74
C GLY A 161 -19.26 2.81 4.71
N ALA A 162 -18.90 2.05 3.65
CA ALA A 162 -17.58 1.47 3.54
C ALA A 162 -16.48 2.53 3.37
N ASP A 163 -15.28 2.25 3.84
CA ASP A 163 -14.15 3.16 3.77
C ASP A 163 -13.79 3.53 2.34
N GLY A 164 -13.60 4.84 2.10
CA GLY A 164 -13.05 5.35 0.85
C GLY A 164 -11.53 5.22 0.78
N VAL A 165 -10.99 5.46 -0.40
CA VAL A 165 -9.55 5.38 -0.67
C VAL A 165 -8.73 6.43 0.10
N ALA A 166 -9.32 7.57 0.41
CA ALA A 166 -8.72 8.65 1.20
C ALA A 166 -9.81 9.35 2.03
N PRO A 167 -10.38 8.68 3.06
CA PRO A 167 -11.53 9.20 3.80
C PRO A 167 -11.13 10.40 4.68
N GLY A 168 -12.03 11.37 4.82
CA GLY A 168 -11.85 12.53 5.68
C GLY A 168 -12.10 13.86 4.98
N PRO A 169 -11.69 15.00 5.57
CA PRO A 169 -11.81 16.32 4.96
C PRO A 169 -11.06 16.43 3.63
N PHE A 170 -11.39 17.44 2.83
CA PHE A 170 -10.68 17.74 1.58
C PHE A 170 -9.17 17.90 1.85
N LEU A 171 -8.36 17.48 0.87
CA LEU A 171 -6.92 17.75 0.89
C LEU A 171 -6.69 19.25 0.68
N GLU A 172 -5.71 19.82 1.35
CA GLU A 172 -5.33 21.21 1.17
C GLU A 172 -4.79 21.45 -0.25
N HIS A 173 -4.04 20.47 -0.77
CA HIS A 173 -3.57 20.44 -2.13
C HIS A 173 -4.11 19.18 -2.80
N GLU A 174 -4.73 19.33 -3.96
CA GLU A 174 -5.21 18.20 -4.74
C GLU A 174 -4.03 17.41 -5.33
N ALA A 175 -4.15 16.09 -5.36
CA ALA A 175 -3.19 15.20 -5.98
C ALA A 175 -3.67 14.86 -7.41
N HIS A 176 -2.96 15.35 -8.41
CA HIS A 176 -3.26 15.13 -9.83
C HIS A 176 -2.33 14.08 -10.41
N LEU A 177 -2.86 13.18 -11.23
CA LEU A 177 -2.03 12.24 -11.99
C LEU A 177 -1.52 12.90 -13.26
N GLU A 178 -0.20 12.85 -13.44
CA GLU A 178 0.46 13.27 -14.68
C GLU A 178 0.63 12.07 -15.61
N GLN A 179 0.32 12.27 -16.92
CA GLN A 179 0.45 11.28 -17.99
C GLN A 179 -0.07 9.88 -17.59
N PRO A 180 -1.32 9.75 -17.11
CA PRO A 180 -1.80 8.48 -16.59
C PRO A 180 -1.84 7.41 -17.68
N VAL A 181 -1.37 6.22 -17.32
CA VAL A 181 -1.46 5.01 -18.14
C VAL A 181 -2.60 4.14 -17.62
N VAL A 182 -3.45 3.66 -18.54
CA VAL A 182 -4.57 2.77 -18.23
C VAL A 182 -4.26 1.36 -18.73
N ASN A 183 -4.37 0.39 -17.86
CA ASN A 183 -4.19 -1.03 -18.16
C ASN A 183 -5.42 -1.83 -17.74
N ILE A 184 -5.71 -2.92 -18.45
CA ILE A 184 -6.81 -3.84 -18.14
C ILE A 184 -6.24 -5.15 -17.61
N PHE A 185 -6.70 -5.57 -16.44
CA PHE A 185 -6.36 -6.83 -15.79
C PHE A 185 -7.62 -7.68 -15.62
N GLY A 186 -7.95 -8.49 -16.66
CA GLY A 186 -9.25 -9.17 -16.70
C GLY A 186 -10.38 -8.15 -16.82
N ASP A 187 -11.25 -8.07 -15.81
CA ASP A 187 -12.35 -7.10 -15.77
C ASP A 187 -11.99 -5.83 -14.98
N ASP A 188 -10.85 -5.82 -14.30
CA ASP A 188 -10.40 -4.65 -13.53
C ASP A 188 -9.64 -3.64 -14.41
N VAL A 189 -9.80 -2.37 -14.10
CA VAL A 189 -9.05 -1.27 -14.69
C VAL A 189 -7.98 -0.80 -13.71
N CYS A 190 -6.74 -0.66 -14.17
CA CYS A 190 -5.66 -0.05 -13.41
C CYS A 190 -5.30 1.30 -14.02
N ILE A 191 -5.29 2.34 -13.22
CA ILE A 191 -4.80 3.68 -13.58
C ILE A 191 -3.52 3.94 -12.79
N ARG A 192 -2.41 4.20 -13.51
CA ARG A 192 -1.09 4.45 -12.93
C ARG A 192 -0.55 5.77 -13.47
N GLY A 193 0.10 6.56 -12.63
CA GLY A 193 0.77 7.80 -13.04
C GLY A 193 1.47 8.47 -11.87
N ASP A 194 2.40 9.37 -12.19
CA ASP A 194 3.08 10.20 -11.20
C ASP A 194 2.12 11.22 -10.60
N ILE A 195 2.34 11.59 -9.35
CA ILE A 195 1.50 12.57 -8.65
C ILE A 195 2.16 13.95 -8.67
N CYS A 196 1.37 14.95 -9.07
CA CYS A 196 1.65 16.36 -8.91
C CYS A 196 0.63 16.97 -7.95
N TYR A 197 1.11 17.66 -6.92
CA TYR A 197 0.27 18.38 -5.95
C TYR A 197 0.05 19.84 -6.42
N ARG A 198 -1.21 20.28 -6.46
CA ARG A 198 -1.61 21.63 -6.91
C ARG A 198 -2.52 22.33 -5.92
#